data_7dd0308c5ce39ee7df3f36020fb76b3e
#
_entry.id   7dd0308c5ce39ee7df3f36020fb76b3e
#
_cell.length_a   1.000
_cell.length_b   1.000
_cell.length_c   1.000
_cell.angle_alpha   90.00
_cell.angle_beta   90.00
_cell.angle_gamma   90.00
#
_symmetry.space_group_name_H-M   'P 1'
#
loop_
_entity.id
_entity.type
_entity.pdbx_description
1 polymer ?
#
loop_
_entity_poly.entity_id
_entity_poly.type
_entity_poly.pdbx_seq_one_letter_code
_entity_poly.pdbx_strand_id
1 'polypeptide(L)'
;MTREPVSEHYRSGPLGPRVQAALKAAGLSSPGVSWEAFAPIDEFHVGGLDATRALAQALAPDPGATVLDLGSGLGGPARLLAAERECDVTGVDLSDEFVAVASSLTSLAGLDQRVRFQAADVTALPFADASFDHAVTIHVAMNIADRAGFYDEARRVLRPGGRLAILDIVDGDGDGEPLTFPVPWSTTPETSHLLTLGETIAELKLATFDIIDAVDRTAWSLDWFAAQGRAAAARGRAAAAAGSPPPLGLGVVMGDRFAAMGANLVANMTAGRVGVAQIVASRGDR
;
A
#
# COMPACT_ATOMS: atom_id res chain seq x y z
N MET A 1 18.60 6.09 11.56
CA MET A 1 17.45 6.97 11.16
C MET A 1 16.40 6.90 12.23
N THR A 2 15.86 8.03 12.67
CA THR A 2 14.85 8.07 13.73
C THR A 2 13.51 7.58 13.15
N ARG A 3 12.92 6.53 13.72
CA ARG A 3 11.61 5.94 13.37
C ARG A 3 10.44 6.93 13.51
N GLU A 4 10.66 8.07 14.14
CA GLU A 4 9.63 9.05 14.51
C GLU A 4 8.96 9.81 13.35
N PRO A 5 9.65 10.30 12.29
CA PRO A 5 9.01 11.21 11.33
C PRO A 5 7.96 10.56 10.44
N VAL A 6 8.17 9.31 9.99
CA VAL A 6 7.21 8.59 9.12
C VAL A 6 6.00 8.14 9.92
N SER A 7 6.21 7.61 11.14
CA SER A 7 5.11 7.21 12.02
C SER A 7 4.25 8.39 12.50
N GLU A 8 4.83 9.60 12.65
CA GLU A 8 4.09 10.81 13.01
C GLU A 8 3.17 11.32 11.89
N HIS A 9 3.56 11.15 10.62
CA HIS A 9 2.72 11.54 9.49
C HIS A 9 1.36 10.84 9.52
N TYR A 10 1.32 9.57 9.90
CA TYR A 10 0.10 8.76 9.99
C TYR A 10 -0.64 8.87 11.33
N ARG A 11 -0.14 9.70 12.28
CA ARG A 11 -0.78 9.93 13.59
C ARG A 11 -1.84 11.05 13.53
N SER A 12 -3.11 10.66 13.43
CA SER A 12 -4.28 11.57 13.60
C SER A 12 -5.08 11.21 14.85
N GLY A 13 -4.43 10.97 16.00
CA GLY A 13 -5.03 10.37 17.20
C GLY A 13 -5.15 8.85 17.11
N PRO A 14 -5.71 8.15 18.12
CA PRO A 14 -5.72 6.68 18.14
C PRO A 14 -6.55 6.10 16.99
N LEU A 15 -5.89 5.39 16.08
CA LEU A 15 -6.49 4.85 14.86
C LEU A 15 -7.50 3.73 15.18
N GLY A 16 -7.15 2.81 16.08
CA GLY A 16 -7.99 1.67 16.44
C GLY A 16 -9.41 2.06 16.82
N PRO A 17 -9.63 2.96 17.82
CA PRO A 17 -10.95 3.45 18.19
C PRO A 17 -11.70 4.14 17.04
N ARG A 18 -11.02 4.90 16.17
CA ARG A 18 -11.65 5.55 15.01
C ARG A 18 -12.16 4.54 14.00
N VAL A 19 -11.34 3.55 13.66
CA VAL A 19 -11.72 2.45 12.75
C VAL A 19 -12.88 1.65 13.34
N GLN A 20 -12.82 1.27 14.63
CA GLN A 20 -13.90 0.54 15.29
C GLN A 20 -15.22 1.32 15.28
N ALA A 21 -15.19 2.62 15.57
CA ALA A 21 -16.38 3.46 15.51
C ALA A 21 -16.96 3.54 14.09
N ALA A 22 -16.11 3.69 13.07
CA ALA A 22 -16.54 3.73 11.68
C ALA A 22 -17.12 2.39 11.21
N LEU A 23 -16.51 1.26 11.57
CA LEU A 23 -17.03 -0.08 11.28
C LEU A 23 -18.38 -0.32 11.94
N LYS A 24 -18.54 0.09 13.20
CA LYS A 24 -19.83 0.00 13.91
C LYS A 24 -20.93 0.82 13.23
N ALA A 25 -20.60 2.05 12.84
CA ALA A 25 -21.54 2.91 12.11
C ALA A 25 -21.93 2.34 10.74
N ALA A 26 -21.01 1.62 10.08
CA ALA A 26 -21.25 0.96 8.80
C ALA A 26 -21.89 -0.44 8.94
N GLY A 27 -22.12 -0.97 10.16
CA GLY A 27 -22.65 -2.32 10.38
C GLY A 27 -21.64 -3.45 10.09
N LEU A 28 -20.35 -3.16 10.09
CA LEU A 28 -19.25 -4.06 9.71
C LEU A 28 -18.43 -4.56 10.92
N SER A 29 -18.98 -4.52 12.12
CA SER A 29 -18.28 -4.86 13.36
C SER A 29 -18.49 -6.29 13.86
N SER A 30 -19.16 -7.14 13.10
CA SER A 30 -19.42 -8.54 13.46
C SER A 30 -18.56 -9.50 12.65
N PRO A 31 -18.17 -10.67 13.21
CA PRO A 31 -17.43 -11.68 12.45
C PRO A 31 -18.17 -12.15 11.19
N GLY A 32 -17.43 -12.54 10.16
CA GLY A 32 -17.97 -13.00 8.88
C GLY A 32 -18.25 -11.89 7.87
N VAL A 33 -17.74 -10.70 8.10
CA VAL A 33 -17.74 -9.60 7.11
C VAL A 33 -16.86 -10.00 5.93
N SER A 34 -17.34 -9.76 4.70
CA SER A 34 -16.51 -9.90 3.51
C SER A 34 -15.28 -8.97 3.64
N TRP A 35 -14.10 -9.49 3.39
CA TRP A 35 -12.85 -8.71 3.42
C TRP A 35 -12.90 -7.49 2.49
N GLU A 36 -13.62 -7.59 1.36
CA GLU A 36 -13.80 -6.49 0.41
C GLU A 36 -14.55 -5.28 1.02
N ALA A 37 -15.35 -5.50 2.06
CA ALA A 37 -16.07 -4.42 2.73
C ALA A 37 -15.12 -3.42 3.43
N PHE A 38 -13.88 -3.82 3.68
CA PHE A 38 -12.85 -2.96 4.28
C PHE A 38 -12.06 -2.17 3.24
N ALA A 39 -12.15 -2.49 1.94
CA ALA A 39 -11.40 -1.83 0.87
C ALA A 39 -11.51 -0.28 0.88
N PRO A 40 -12.62 0.33 1.29
CA PRO A 40 -12.69 1.79 1.42
C PRO A 40 -11.75 2.40 2.45
N ILE A 41 -11.18 1.62 3.37
CA ILE A 41 -10.27 2.13 4.42
C ILE A 41 -8.89 1.45 4.42
N ASP A 42 -8.71 0.29 3.79
CA ASP A 42 -7.47 -0.47 3.84
C ASP A 42 -6.71 -0.53 2.50
N GLU A 43 -7.33 -0.08 1.42
CA GLU A 43 -6.70 0.09 0.10
C GLU A 43 -6.37 1.59 -0.14
N PHE A 44 -5.52 2.17 0.73
CA PHE A 44 -5.20 3.60 0.68
C PHE A 44 -4.00 3.93 -0.21
N HIS A 45 -3.95 3.30 -1.36
CA HIS A 45 -3.01 3.59 -2.43
C HIS A 45 -3.74 3.93 -3.73
N VAL A 46 -3.01 4.43 -4.71
CA VAL A 46 -3.56 4.76 -6.04
C VAL A 46 -4.06 3.49 -6.70
N GLY A 47 -5.27 3.55 -7.23
CA GLY A 47 -5.91 2.42 -7.87
C GLY A 47 -6.72 1.51 -6.94
N GLY A 48 -6.52 1.61 -5.62
CA GLY A 48 -7.25 0.81 -4.63
C GLY A 48 -7.31 -0.67 -5.00
N LEU A 49 -8.41 -1.33 -4.72
CA LEU A 49 -8.60 -2.77 -4.95
C LEU A 49 -8.30 -3.22 -6.39
N ASP A 50 -8.56 -2.38 -7.41
CA ASP A 50 -8.26 -2.71 -8.81
C ASP A 50 -6.75 -2.82 -9.05
N ALA A 51 -5.96 -1.94 -8.44
CA ALA A 51 -4.50 -1.97 -8.53
C ALA A 51 -3.93 -3.18 -7.78
N THR A 52 -4.45 -3.50 -6.59
CA THR A 52 -4.04 -4.68 -5.82
C THR A 52 -4.31 -5.97 -6.60
N ARG A 53 -5.47 -6.09 -7.24
CA ARG A 53 -5.79 -7.24 -8.11
C ARG A 53 -4.85 -7.34 -9.32
N ALA A 54 -4.54 -6.21 -9.97
CA ALA A 54 -3.60 -6.17 -11.08
C ALA A 54 -2.18 -6.58 -10.65
N LEU A 55 -1.73 -6.12 -9.48
CA LEU A 55 -0.44 -6.48 -8.92
C LEU A 55 -0.38 -7.97 -8.54
N ALA A 56 -1.43 -8.50 -7.89
CA ALA A 56 -1.56 -9.92 -7.56
C ALA A 56 -1.58 -10.81 -8.81
N GLN A 57 -2.21 -10.33 -9.90
CA GLN A 57 -2.17 -11.02 -11.19
C GLN A 57 -0.77 -11.02 -11.80
N ALA A 58 -0.04 -9.89 -11.73
CA ALA A 58 1.31 -9.78 -12.25
C ALA A 58 2.32 -10.61 -11.44
N LEU A 59 2.16 -10.66 -10.11
CA LEU A 59 2.93 -11.53 -9.23
C LEU A 59 2.73 -13.01 -9.57
N ALA A 60 1.48 -13.40 -9.93
CA ALA A 60 1.06 -14.75 -10.29
C ALA A 60 1.56 -15.82 -9.27
N PRO A 61 1.21 -15.71 -7.98
CA PRO A 61 1.59 -16.71 -7.00
C PRO A 61 0.79 -17.99 -7.18
N ASP A 62 1.41 -19.13 -6.91
CA ASP A 62 0.71 -20.41 -6.83
C ASP A 62 -0.15 -20.49 -5.55
N PRO A 63 -1.27 -21.22 -5.56
CA PRO A 63 -2.05 -21.49 -4.34
C PRO A 63 -1.18 -22.12 -3.24
N GLY A 64 -1.27 -21.61 -2.01
CA GLY A 64 -0.45 -22.04 -0.89
C GLY A 64 0.94 -21.41 -0.83
N ALA A 65 1.28 -20.52 -1.77
CA ALA A 65 2.56 -19.79 -1.71
C ALA A 65 2.62 -18.91 -0.45
N THR A 66 3.82 -18.83 0.14
CA THR A 66 4.10 -17.90 1.24
C THR A 66 4.47 -16.53 0.68
N VAL A 67 3.71 -15.50 1.04
CA VAL A 67 3.91 -14.12 0.54
C VAL A 67 4.21 -13.17 1.71
N LEU A 68 5.21 -12.32 1.55
CA LEU A 68 5.51 -11.22 2.45
C LEU A 68 4.94 -9.91 1.90
N ASP A 69 4.10 -9.23 2.68
CA ASP A 69 3.57 -7.90 2.37
C ASP A 69 4.40 -6.85 3.13
N LEU A 70 5.26 -6.13 2.41
CA LEU A 70 6.22 -5.17 2.93
C LEU A 70 5.57 -3.78 3.04
N GLY A 71 5.30 -3.33 4.26
CA GLY A 71 4.55 -2.11 4.54
C GLY A 71 3.05 -2.34 4.39
N SER A 72 2.54 -3.36 5.08
CA SER A 72 1.18 -3.91 4.88
C SER A 72 0.04 -2.97 5.29
N GLY A 73 0.31 -1.86 5.96
CA GLY A 73 -0.71 -0.92 6.40
C GLY A 73 -1.82 -1.59 7.19
N LEU A 74 -3.06 -1.43 6.74
CA LEU A 74 -4.23 -2.09 7.35
C LEU A 74 -4.54 -3.47 6.76
N GLY A 75 -3.67 -4.01 5.91
CA GLY A 75 -3.69 -5.40 5.44
C GLY A 75 -4.65 -5.71 4.30
N GLY A 76 -5.14 -4.72 3.55
CA GLY A 76 -5.99 -4.93 2.37
C GLY A 76 -5.35 -5.89 1.35
N PRO A 77 -4.15 -5.59 0.83
CA PRO A 77 -3.44 -6.46 -0.11
C PRO A 77 -3.18 -7.87 0.43
N ALA A 78 -2.82 -8.00 1.71
CA ALA A 78 -2.61 -9.31 2.34
C ALA A 78 -3.89 -10.16 2.35
N ARG A 79 -5.04 -9.56 2.70
CA ARG A 79 -6.33 -10.26 2.69
C ARG A 79 -6.77 -10.64 1.29
N LEU A 80 -6.54 -9.77 0.30
CA LEU A 80 -6.81 -10.09 -1.12
C LEU A 80 -6.01 -11.32 -1.58
N LEU A 81 -4.69 -11.31 -1.34
CA LEU A 81 -3.81 -12.43 -1.72
C LEU A 81 -4.24 -13.75 -1.06
N ALA A 82 -4.63 -13.71 0.22
CA ALA A 82 -5.14 -14.88 0.91
C ALA A 82 -6.48 -15.37 0.36
N ALA A 83 -7.42 -14.45 0.10
CA ALA A 83 -8.78 -14.80 -0.30
C ALA A 83 -8.91 -15.16 -1.80
N GLU A 84 -8.22 -14.42 -2.68
CA GLU A 84 -8.35 -14.60 -4.14
C GLU A 84 -7.24 -15.47 -4.75
N ARG A 85 -6.08 -15.61 -4.08
CA ARG A 85 -4.92 -16.37 -4.57
C ARG A 85 -4.56 -17.57 -3.68
N GLU A 86 -5.30 -17.76 -2.59
CA GLU A 86 -5.09 -18.84 -1.62
C GLU A 86 -3.68 -18.85 -0.99
N CYS A 87 -3.03 -17.67 -0.90
CA CYS A 87 -1.69 -17.53 -0.32
C CYS A 87 -1.72 -17.54 1.21
N ASP A 88 -0.60 -17.93 1.83
CA ASP A 88 -0.33 -17.71 3.23
C ASP A 88 0.51 -16.42 3.37
N VAL A 89 -0.08 -15.37 3.94
CA VAL A 89 0.52 -14.02 3.90
C VAL A 89 0.99 -13.58 5.27
N THR A 90 2.21 -13.05 5.32
CA THR A 90 2.74 -12.32 6.47
C THR A 90 2.89 -10.86 6.09
N GLY A 91 2.16 -9.97 6.75
CA GLY A 91 2.33 -8.53 6.59
C GLY A 91 3.27 -7.95 7.64
N VAL A 92 4.11 -7.01 7.24
CA VAL A 92 4.95 -6.23 8.16
C VAL A 92 4.69 -4.74 7.95
N ASP A 93 4.61 -4.01 9.05
CA ASP A 93 4.51 -2.55 9.06
C ASP A 93 5.33 -1.98 10.21
N LEU A 94 5.81 -0.74 10.06
CA LEU A 94 6.58 -0.07 11.11
C LEU A 94 5.70 0.32 12.31
N SER A 95 4.39 0.47 12.10
CA SER A 95 3.42 0.95 13.07
C SER A 95 2.72 -0.22 13.80
N ASP A 96 2.97 -0.38 15.09
CA ASP A 96 2.23 -1.32 15.96
C ASP A 96 0.71 -1.09 15.89
N GLU A 97 0.28 0.17 15.74
CA GLU A 97 -1.13 0.51 15.66
C GLU A 97 -1.77 0.01 14.36
N PHE A 98 -1.05 0.12 13.23
CA PHE A 98 -1.51 -0.43 11.95
C PHE A 98 -1.58 -1.95 12.02
N VAL A 99 -0.58 -2.61 12.56
CA VAL A 99 -0.54 -4.06 12.77
C VAL A 99 -1.73 -4.55 13.62
N ALA A 100 -2.05 -3.84 14.71
CA ALA A 100 -3.18 -4.20 15.56
C ALA A 100 -4.53 -4.04 14.82
N VAL A 101 -4.71 -2.97 14.05
CA VAL A 101 -5.93 -2.76 13.26
C VAL A 101 -6.02 -3.79 12.13
N ALA A 102 -4.93 -4.04 11.38
CA ALA A 102 -4.88 -5.05 10.32
C ALA A 102 -5.28 -6.44 10.82
N SER A 103 -4.75 -6.84 12.00
CA SER A 103 -5.10 -8.10 12.66
C SER A 103 -6.59 -8.15 13.03
N SER A 104 -7.14 -7.07 13.57
CA SER A 104 -8.57 -6.99 13.92
C SER A 104 -9.47 -7.11 12.70
N LEU A 105 -9.16 -6.43 11.58
CA LEU A 105 -9.91 -6.52 10.33
C LEU A 105 -9.84 -7.94 9.74
N THR A 106 -8.68 -8.58 9.84
CA THR A 106 -8.47 -9.94 9.37
C THR A 106 -9.29 -10.96 10.16
N SER A 107 -9.36 -10.81 11.48
CA SER A 107 -10.23 -11.63 12.33
C SER A 107 -11.72 -11.44 12.00
N LEU A 108 -12.16 -10.22 11.76
CA LEU A 108 -13.54 -9.94 11.32
C LEU A 108 -13.87 -10.62 9.99
N ALA A 109 -12.88 -10.70 9.08
CA ALA A 109 -13.01 -11.39 7.79
C ALA A 109 -12.87 -12.91 7.89
N GLY A 110 -12.44 -13.48 9.03
CA GLY A 110 -12.22 -14.92 9.20
C GLY A 110 -11.00 -15.45 8.44
N LEU A 111 -9.99 -14.62 8.22
CA LEU A 111 -8.77 -14.95 7.45
C LEU A 111 -7.53 -15.19 8.34
N ASP A 112 -7.66 -15.27 9.66
CA ASP A 112 -6.55 -15.42 10.63
C ASP A 112 -5.69 -16.67 10.40
N GLN A 113 -6.23 -17.69 9.75
CA GLN A 113 -5.47 -18.91 9.47
C GLN A 113 -4.46 -18.73 8.34
N ARG A 114 -4.66 -17.74 7.47
CA ARG A 114 -3.84 -17.48 6.29
C ARG A 114 -3.07 -16.15 6.35
N VAL A 115 -3.54 -15.20 7.17
CA VAL A 115 -2.94 -13.86 7.22
C VAL A 115 -2.54 -13.52 8.64
N ARG A 116 -1.30 -13.08 8.81
CA ARG A 116 -0.76 -12.62 10.09
C ARG A 116 0.04 -11.34 9.87
N PHE A 117 0.14 -10.51 10.91
CA PHE A 117 0.88 -9.26 10.87
C PHE A 117 1.83 -9.15 12.05
N GLN A 118 2.96 -8.46 11.84
CA GLN A 118 3.89 -8.09 12.90
C GLN A 118 4.55 -6.75 12.63
N ALA A 119 4.91 -6.04 13.69
CA ALA A 119 5.66 -4.80 13.56
C ALA A 119 7.12 -5.10 13.21
N ALA A 120 7.60 -4.52 12.11
CA ALA A 120 8.99 -4.65 11.67
C ALA A 120 9.42 -3.49 10.79
N ASP A 121 10.72 -3.23 10.77
CA ASP A 121 11.37 -2.33 9.83
C ASP A 121 11.71 -3.13 8.57
N VAL A 122 11.22 -2.69 7.41
CA VAL A 122 11.45 -3.38 6.13
C VAL A 122 12.92 -3.34 5.67
N THR A 123 13.74 -2.49 6.29
CA THR A 123 15.20 -2.46 6.07
C THR A 123 16.00 -3.37 7.02
N ALA A 124 15.29 -4.08 7.93
CA ALA A 124 15.90 -5.02 8.90
C ALA A 124 14.87 -6.08 9.32
N LEU A 125 14.48 -6.94 8.39
CA LEU A 125 13.40 -7.91 8.55
C LEU A 125 13.77 -9.03 9.54
N PRO A 126 12.88 -9.39 10.49
CA PRO A 126 13.12 -10.42 11.49
C PRO A 126 12.86 -11.84 10.96
N PHE A 127 13.18 -12.10 9.71
CA PHE A 127 13.00 -13.40 9.05
C PHE A 127 14.33 -13.99 8.61
N ALA A 128 14.38 -15.31 8.55
CA ALA A 128 15.53 -16.02 7.99
C ALA A 128 15.61 -15.81 6.46
N ASP A 129 16.78 -16.04 5.90
CA ASP A 129 16.99 -16.03 4.46
C ASP A 129 16.07 -17.05 3.77
N ALA A 130 15.61 -16.74 2.57
CA ALA A 130 14.79 -17.62 1.75
C ALA A 130 13.54 -18.18 2.48
N SER A 131 12.83 -17.32 3.24
CA SER A 131 11.63 -17.69 4.01
C SER A 131 10.35 -17.62 3.18
N PHE A 132 10.31 -16.80 2.13
CA PHE A 132 9.10 -16.52 1.36
C PHE A 132 9.27 -16.88 -0.12
N ASP A 133 8.18 -17.34 -0.72
CA ASP A 133 8.12 -17.61 -2.15
C ASP A 133 8.02 -16.32 -2.96
N HIS A 134 7.25 -15.34 -2.44
CA HIS A 134 7.06 -14.04 -3.08
C HIS A 134 6.99 -12.92 -2.05
N ALA A 135 7.14 -11.68 -2.52
CA ALA A 135 6.86 -10.47 -1.75
C ALA A 135 6.08 -9.44 -2.58
N VAL A 136 5.32 -8.60 -1.88
CA VAL A 136 4.64 -7.44 -2.46
C VAL A 136 5.00 -6.19 -1.65
N THR A 137 4.99 -5.04 -2.30
CA THR A 137 5.05 -3.73 -1.63
C THR A 137 4.22 -2.73 -2.41
N ILE A 138 3.38 -1.97 -1.70
CA ILE A 138 2.46 -1.01 -2.31
C ILE A 138 2.56 0.32 -1.59
N HIS A 139 3.05 1.36 -2.27
CA HIS A 139 3.19 2.72 -1.75
C HIS A 139 3.99 2.80 -0.44
N VAL A 140 5.17 2.20 -0.43
CA VAL A 140 6.06 2.14 0.75
C VAL A 140 7.43 2.75 0.46
N ALA A 141 8.03 2.39 -0.68
CA ALA A 141 9.40 2.74 -0.97
C ALA A 141 9.64 4.25 -1.02
N MET A 142 8.64 5.06 -1.41
CA MET A 142 8.76 6.52 -1.41
C MET A 142 9.01 7.14 -0.02
N ASN A 143 8.79 6.40 1.07
CA ASN A 143 9.11 6.82 2.44
C ASN A 143 10.47 6.31 2.94
N ILE A 144 11.19 5.49 2.15
CA ILE A 144 12.40 4.81 2.58
C ILE A 144 13.63 5.50 1.96
N ALA A 145 14.45 6.14 2.80
CA ALA A 145 15.68 6.78 2.36
C ALA A 145 16.78 5.75 2.04
N ASP A 146 16.86 4.66 2.81
CA ASP A 146 17.79 3.55 2.57
C ASP A 146 17.17 2.53 1.60
N ARG A 147 17.15 2.90 0.33
CA ARG A 147 16.56 2.12 -0.74
C ARG A 147 17.31 0.82 -0.99
N ALA A 148 18.65 0.87 -0.90
CA ALA A 148 19.50 -0.31 -1.06
C ALA A 148 19.23 -1.34 0.05
N GLY A 149 19.24 -0.92 1.32
CA GLY A 149 18.92 -1.81 2.45
C GLY A 149 17.51 -2.42 2.34
N PHE A 150 16.53 -1.66 1.85
CA PHE A 150 15.18 -2.17 1.62
C PHE A 150 15.13 -3.29 0.58
N TYR A 151 15.76 -3.10 -0.58
CA TYR A 151 15.75 -4.12 -1.63
C TYR A 151 16.66 -5.31 -1.31
N ASP A 152 17.77 -5.09 -0.60
CA ASP A 152 18.64 -6.16 -0.12
C ASP A 152 17.91 -7.09 0.87
N GLU A 153 17.14 -6.53 1.82
CA GLU A 153 16.33 -7.29 2.75
C GLU A 153 15.19 -8.04 2.05
N ALA A 154 14.46 -7.36 1.14
CA ALA A 154 13.43 -8.02 0.33
C ALA A 154 14.00 -9.20 -0.45
N ARG A 155 15.20 -9.05 -1.05
CA ARG A 155 15.88 -10.12 -1.75
C ARG A 155 16.33 -11.24 -0.80
N ARG A 156 16.91 -10.91 0.35
CA ARG A 156 17.42 -11.87 1.32
C ARG A 156 16.35 -12.86 1.76
N VAL A 157 15.15 -12.35 2.06
CA VAL A 157 14.04 -13.17 2.57
C VAL A 157 13.29 -13.96 1.49
N LEU A 158 13.42 -13.57 0.22
CA LEU A 158 12.85 -14.34 -0.88
C LEU A 158 13.67 -15.61 -1.17
N ARG A 159 13.03 -16.69 -1.55
CA ARG A 159 13.67 -17.89 -2.11
C ARG A 159 14.27 -17.61 -3.49
N PRO A 160 15.30 -18.36 -3.94
CA PRO A 160 15.73 -18.32 -5.34
C PRO A 160 14.55 -18.53 -6.28
N GLY A 161 14.45 -17.70 -7.33
CA GLY A 161 13.31 -17.68 -8.24
C GLY A 161 12.06 -16.97 -7.70
N GLY A 162 12.05 -16.57 -6.43
CA GLY A 162 10.97 -15.80 -5.80
C GLY A 162 10.79 -14.42 -6.45
N ARG A 163 9.58 -13.90 -6.45
CA ARG A 163 9.24 -12.62 -7.11
C ARG A 163 8.92 -11.54 -6.09
N LEU A 164 9.33 -10.32 -6.42
CA LEU A 164 8.92 -9.08 -5.76
C LEU A 164 8.03 -8.29 -6.72
N ALA A 165 6.78 -8.01 -6.31
CA ALA A 165 5.89 -7.12 -7.06
C ALA A 165 5.75 -5.79 -6.32
N ILE A 166 5.94 -4.70 -7.04
CA ILE A 166 5.99 -3.33 -6.54
C ILE A 166 4.93 -2.50 -7.24
N LEU A 167 4.15 -1.74 -6.49
CA LEU A 167 3.36 -0.62 -6.99
C LEU A 167 3.73 0.60 -6.16
N ASP A 168 4.36 1.61 -6.77
CA ASP A 168 4.84 2.75 -5.97
C ASP A 168 4.73 4.07 -6.71
N ILE A 169 4.78 5.16 -5.93
CA ILE A 169 4.93 6.50 -6.47
C ILE A 169 6.40 6.69 -6.88
N VAL A 170 6.60 7.20 -8.07
CA VAL A 170 7.91 7.50 -8.63
C VAL A 170 8.04 8.99 -8.94
N ASP A 171 9.27 9.49 -8.95
CA ASP A 171 9.57 10.83 -9.42
C ASP A 171 9.30 10.93 -10.93
N GLY A 172 8.82 12.07 -11.36
CA GLY A 172 8.51 12.36 -12.75
C GLY A 172 9.45 13.40 -13.35
N ASP A 173 9.45 13.50 -14.67
CA ASP A 173 10.24 14.50 -15.40
C ASP A 173 9.66 15.93 -15.31
N GLY A 174 8.40 16.05 -14.93
CA GLY A 174 7.60 17.21 -14.57
C GLY A 174 7.83 18.51 -15.34
N ASP A 175 7.31 19.59 -14.75
CA ASP A 175 7.48 20.97 -15.19
C ASP A 175 8.73 21.66 -14.57
N GLY A 176 9.56 20.89 -13.84
CA GLY A 176 10.72 21.40 -13.11
C GLY A 176 10.41 22.09 -11.78
N GLU A 177 9.13 22.18 -11.41
CA GLU A 177 8.72 22.77 -10.15
C GLU A 177 8.69 21.70 -9.03
N PRO A 178 8.93 22.09 -7.77
CA PRO A 178 8.90 21.17 -6.65
C PRO A 178 7.49 20.61 -6.39
N LEU A 179 7.42 19.45 -5.69
CA LEU A 179 6.15 18.87 -5.29
C LEU A 179 5.35 19.83 -4.41
N THR A 180 4.04 19.86 -4.66
CA THR A 180 3.08 20.52 -3.77
C THR A 180 2.74 19.60 -2.62
N PHE A 181 3.08 19.97 -1.39
CA PHE A 181 2.76 19.27 -0.15
C PHE A 181 1.52 19.88 0.55
N PRO A 182 0.82 19.14 1.46
CA PRO A 182 1.08 17.75 1.81
C PRO A 182 0.62 16.77 0.74
N VAL A 183 1.30 15.62 0.65
CA VAL A 183 0.90 14.48 -0.17
C VAL A 183 0.54 13.27 0.73
N PRO A 184 -0.14 12.22 0.24
CA PRO A 184 -0.60 11.11 1.09
C PRO A 184 0.51 10.42 1.90
N TRP A 185 1.74 10.41 1.42
CA TRP A 185 2.88 9.76 2.09
C TRP A 185 3.78 10.71 2.87
N SER A 186 3.64 12.04 2.69
CA SER A 186 4.47 13.01 3.39
C SER A 186 3.80 14.37 3.53
N THR A 187 4.08 15.05 4.64
CA THR A 187 3.67 16.45 4.84
C THR A 187 4.72 17.44 4.35
N THR A 188 5.97 17.00 4.20
CA THR A 188 7.12 17.86 3.86
C THR A 188 8.11 17.11 2.97
N PRO A 189 9.03 17.81 2.27
CA PRO A 189 10.02 17.17 1.41
C PRO A 189 10.96 16.19 2.12
N GLU A 190 11.24 16.42 3.41
CA GLU A 190 12.26 15.68 4.18
C GLU A 190 11.94 14.19 4.37
N THR A 191 10.68 13.81 4.24
CA THR A 191 10.22 12.41 4.39
C THR A 191 9.69 11.81 3.08
N SER A 192 9.97 12.48 1.94
CA SER A 192 9.64 12.04 0.59
C SER A 192 10.93 11.70 -0.16
N HIS A 193 11.14 10.42 -0.45
CA HIS A 193 12.37 9.88 -1.05
C HIS A 193 12.04 9.22 -2.39
N LEU A 194 11.52 10.02 -3.33
CA LEU A 194 11.15 9.52 -4.65
C LEU A 194 12.40 9.19 -5.48
N LEU A 195 12.28 8.16 -6.28
CA LEU A 195 13.19 7.82 -7.37
C LEU A 195 12.37 7.76 -8.66
N THR A 196 12.97 8.08 -9.77
CA THR A 196 12.37 7.82 -11.09
C THR A 196 12.18 6.31 -11.31
N LEU A 197 11.33 5.91 -12.25
CA LEU A 197 11.21 4.50 -12.64
C LEU A 197 12.57 3.90 -13.05
N GLY A 198 13.39 4.68 -13.78
CA GLY A 198 14.71 4.24 -14.21
C GLY A 198 15.67 4.00 -13.05
N GLU A 199 15.71 4.91 -12.07
CA GLU A 199 16.52 4.77 -10.85
C GLU A 199 16.01 3.62 -9.98
N THR A 200 14.71 3.45 -9.83
CA THR A 200 14.12 2.30 -9.11
C THR A 200 14.54 0.97 -9.73
N ILE A 201 14.52 0.87 -11.07
CA ILE A 201 15.03 -0.31 -11.78
C ILE A 201 16.54 -0.51 -11.57
N ALA A 202 17.32 0.58 -11.53
CA ALA A 202 18.74 0.50 -11.28
C ALA A 202 19.04 -0.03 -9.86
N GLU A 203 18.35 0.48 -8.84
CA GLU A 203 18.48 0.00 -7.45
C GLU A 203 18.12 -1.48 -7.31
N LEU A 204 17.02 -1.93 -7.94
CA LEU A 204 16.64 -3.35 -7.97
C LEU A 204 17.73 -4.22 -8.62
N LYS A 205 18.36 -3.76 -9.71
CA LYS A 205 19.45 -4.47 -10.36
C LYS A 205 20.71 -4.48 -9.50
N LEU A 206 21.02 -3.41 -8.77
CA LEU A 206 22.13 -3.39 -7.81
C LEU A 206 21.89 -4.41 -6.68
N ALA A 207 20.65 -4.52 -6.18
CA ALA A 207 20.23 -5.58 -5.27
C ALA A 207 20.12 -6.96 -5.95
N THR A 208 20.60 -7.12 -7.19
CA THR A 208 20.65 -8.36 -7.97
C THR A 208 19.29 -9.01 -8.24
N PHE A 209 18.24 -8.19 -8.44
CA PHE A 209 16.99 -8.64 -9.02
C PHE A 209 17.03 -8.59 -10.55
N ASP A 210 16.41 -9.59 -11.18
CA ASP A 210 16.12 -9.59 -12.61
C ASP A 210 14.74 -8.98 -12.85
N ILE A 211 14.66 -7.91 -13.66
CA ILE A 211 13.37 -7.24 -13.96
C ILE A 211 12.58 -8.09 -14.96
N ILE A 212 11.40 -8.54 -14.57
CA ILE A 212 10.47 -9.29 -15.43
C ILE A 212 9.59 -8.34 -16.22
N ASP A 213 9.02 -7.32 -15.55
CA ASP A 213 8.14 -6.34 -16.14
C ASP A 213 8.23 -5.01 -15.40
N ALA A 214 8.06 -3.90 -16.13
CA ALA A 214 8.03 -2.56 -15.53
C ALA A 214 7.12 -1.65 -16.37
N VAL A 215 6.03 -1.20 -15.77
CA VAL A 215 4.95 -0.45 -16.44
C VAL A 215 4.72 0.87 -15.73
N ASP A 216 4.69 1.96 -16.49
CA ASP A 216 4.16 3.24 -16.04
C ASP A 216 2.62 3.16 -15.99
N ARG A 217 2.07 3.39 -14.81
CA ARG A 217 0.63 3.38 -14.52
C ARG A 217 0.05 4.79 -14.37
N THR A 218 0.81 5.84 -14.61
CA THR A 218 0.42 7.23 -14.33
C THR A 218 -0.87 7.64 -15.04
N ALA A 219 -0.96 7.39 -16.34
CA ALA A 219 -2.16 7.74 -17.11
C ALA A 219 -3.40 6.98 -16.62
N TRP A 220 -3.26 5.67 -16.38
CA TRP A 220 -4.32 4.84 -15.79
C TRP A 220 -4.75 5.34 -14.41
N SER A 221 -3.80 5.79 -13.60
CA SER A 221 -4.04 6.32 -12.26
C SER A 221 -4.85 7.62 -12.29
N LEU A 222 -4.54 8.51 -13.22
CA LEU A 222 -5.30 9.76 -13.42
C LEU A 222 -6.75 9.47 -13.85
N ASP A 223 -6.96 8.54 -14.76
CA ASP A 223 -8.30 8.11 -15.18
C ASP A 223 -9.09 7.50 -14.03
N TRP A 224 -8.41 6.68 -13.21
CA TRP A 224 -9.00 6.09 -12.01
C TRP A 224 -9.42 7.18 -11.01
N PHE A 225 -8.58 8.17 -10.69
CA PHE A 225 -8.94 9.29 -9.82
C PHE A 225 -10.15 10.06 -10.35
N ALA A 226 -10.20 10.33 -11.64
CA ALA A 226 -11.33 11.01 -12.25
C ALA A 226 -12.64 10.20 -12.10
N ALA A 227 -12.57 8.87 -12.26
CA ALA A 227 -13.71 7.98 -12.06
C ALA A 227 -14.15 7.93 -10.59
N GLN A 228 -13.20 7.80 -9.65
CA GLN A 228 -13.48 7.79 -8.21
C GLN A 228 -14.09 9.09 -7.72
N GLY A 229 -13.60 10.24 -8.20
CA GLY A 229 -14.17 11.54 -7.87
C GLY A 229 -15.65 11.64 -8.27
N ARG A 230 -16.00 11.19 -9.48
CA ARG A 230 -17.39 11.13 -9.94
C ARG A 230 -18.26 10.21 -9.08
N ALA A 231 -17.75 9.01 -8.76
CA ALA A 231 -18.45 8.03 -7.93
C ALA A 231 -18.64 8.51 -6.49
N ALA A 232 -17.63 9.13 -5.88
CA ALA A 232 -17.71 9.68 -4.53
C ALA A 232 -18.73 10.82 -4.45
N ALA A 233 -18.75 11.72 -5.42
CA ALA A 233 -19.76 12.79 -5.49
C ALA A 233 -21.19 12.24 -5.63
N ALA A 234 -21.38 11.17 -6.41
CA ALA A 234 -22.68 10.52 -6.55
C ALA A 234 -23.14 9.86 -5.23
N ARG A 235 -22.22 9.10 -4.57
CA ARG A 235 -22.51 8.48 -3.25
C ARG A 235 -22.81 9.51 -2.18
N GLY A 236 -22.06 10.63 -2.13
CA GLY A 236 -22.28 11.70 -1.18
C GLY A 236 -23.66 12.35 -1.35
N ARG A 237 -24.10 12.61 -2.58
CA ARG A 237 -25.46 13.12 -2.85
C ARG A 237 -26.55 12.14 -2.44
N ALA A 238 -26.36 10.84 -2.71
CA ALA A 238 -27.32 9.80 -2.35
C ALA A 238 -27.45 9.65 -0.81
N ALA A 239 -26.33 9.64 -0.10
CA ALA A 239 -26.30 9.57 1.37
C ALA A 239 -26.97 10.78 2.01
N ALA A 240 -26.68 12.00 1.52
CA ALA A 240 -27.31 13.21 2.00
C ALA A 240 -28.83 13.20 1.79
N ALA A 241 -29.31 12.75 0.63
CA ALA A 241 -30.73 12.61 0.33
C ALA A 241 -31.44 11.58 1.24
N ALA A 242 -30.72 10.53 1.65
CA ALA A 242 -31.23 9.46 2.52
C ALA A 242 -31.10 9.78 4.02
N GLY A 243 -30.44 10.89 4.42
CA GLY A 243 -30.11 11.17 5.83
C GLY A 243 -29.19 10.13 6.47
N SER A 244 -28.43 9.39 5.65
CA SER A 244 -27.53 8.32 6.09
C SER A 244 -26.18 8.88 6.54
N PRO A 245 -25.46 8.20 7.48
CA PRO A 245 -24.10 8.60 7.82
C PRO A 245 -23.20 8.55 6.57
N PRO A 246 -22.08 9.30 6.56
CA PRO A 246 -21.14 9.26 5.45
C PRO A 246 -20.62 7.81 5.27
N PRO A 247 -20.40 7.38 4.02
CA PRO A 247 -19.89 6.05 3.75
C PRO A 247 -18.47 5.89 4.32
N LEU A 248 -18.09 4.65 4.63
CA LEU A 248 -16.73 4.30 5.03
C LEU A 248 -15.73 4.81 3.97
N GLY A 249 -14.62 5.37 4.40
CA GLY A 249 -13.62 5.93 3.48
C GLY A 249 -12.32 6.32 4.16
N LEU A 250 -11.32 6.67 3.35
CA LEU A 250 -9.93 6.92 3.76
C LEU A 250 -9.78 8.06 4.79
N GLY A 251 -10.73 8.98 4.89
CA GLY A 251 -10.73 10.00 5.95
C GLY A 251 -10.72 9.42 7.36
N VAL A 252 -11.22 8.18 7.55
CA VAL A 252 -11.14 7.47 8.83
C VAL A 252 -9.67 7.18 9.21
N VAL A 253 -8.82 6.88 8.24
CA VAL A 253 -7.41 6.53 8.44
C VAL A 253 -6.52 7.77 8.40
N MET A 254 -6.67 8.59 7.36
CA MET A 254 -5.79 9.71 7.04
C MET A 254 -6.18 11.04 7.72
N GLY A 255 -7.38 11.11 8.31
CA GLY A 255 -7.88 12.30 8.99
C GLY A 255 -8.30 13.43 8.04
N ASP A 256 -8.52 14.62 8.62
CA ASP A 256 -9.14 15.77 7.92
C ASP A 256 -8.31 16.32 6.75
N ARG A 257 -6.99 16.11 6.76
CA ARG A 257 -6.08 16.57 5.70
C ARG A 257 -6.13 15.71 4.43
N PHE A 258 -6.79 14.55 4.47
CA PHE A 258 -6.81 13.59 3.35
C PHE A 258 -7.29 14.22 2.03
N ALA A 259 -8.32 15.07 2.08
CA ALA A 259 -8.84 15.73 0.89
C ALA A 259 -7.79 16.63 0.21
N ALA A 260 -7.05 17.40 1.00
CA ALA A 260 -5.97 18.25 0.49
C ALA A 260 -4.79 17.41 -0.06
N MET A 261 -4.40 16.34 0.65
CA MET A 261 -3.35 15.41 0.21
C MET A 261 -3.71 14.76 -1.13
N GLY A 262 -4.95 14.29 -1.29
CA GLY A 262 -5.42 13.69 -2.55
C GLY A 262 -5.46 14.69 -3.70
N ALA A 263 -5.92 15.93 -3.45
CA ALA A 263 -5.92 16.99 -4.45
C ALA A 263 -4.49 17.35 -4.92
N ASN A 264 -3.55 17.46 -3.99
CA ASN A 264 -2.15 17.75 -4.29
C ASN A 264 -1.50 16.58 -5.07
N LEU A 265 -1.80 15.33 -4.72
CA LEU A 265 -1.32 14.18 -5.47
C LEU A 265 -1.77 14.23 -6.94
N VAL A 266 -3.07 14.44 -7.17
CA VAL A 266 -3.62 14.55 -8.54
C VAL A 266 -3.00 15.73 -9.29
N ALA A 267 -2.80 16.88 -8.64
CA ALA A 267 -2.17 18.05 -9.24
C ALA A 267 -0.70 17.77 -9.62
N ASN A 268 0.08 17.16 -8.72
CA ASN A 268 1.47 16.77 -8.99
C ASN A 268 1.56 15.74 -10.13
N MET A 269 0.67 14.75 -10.17
CA MET A 269 0.62 13.77 -11.26
C MET A 269 0.23 14.42 -12.60
N THR A 270 -0.73 15.34 -12.59
CA THR A 270 -1.16 16.07 -13.80
C THR A 270 -0.04 16.96 -14.34
N ALA A 271 0.78 17.54 -13.47
CA ALA A 271 1.96 18.32 -13.83
C ALA A 271 3.19 17.44 -14.21
N GLY A 272 3.05 16.10 -14.13
CA GLY A 272 4.14 15.15 -14.42
C GLY A 272 5.25 15.13 -13.36
N ARG A 273 5.04 15.74 -12.17
CA ARG A 273 6.04 15.78 -11.09
C ARG A 273 6.18 14.46 -10.37
N VAL A 274 5.13 13.63 -10.38
CA VAL A 274 5.14 12.26 -9.89
C VAL A 274 4.37 11.35 -10.83
N GLY A 275 4.76 10.09 -10.87
CA GLY A 275 4.06 9.01 -11.56
C GLY A 275 3.74 7.85 -10.62
N VAL A 276 3.14 6.81 -11.20
CA VAL A 276 2.92 5.52 -10.54
C VAL A 276 3.59 4.45 -11.39
N ALA A 277 4.42 3.62 -10.77
CA ALA A 277 5.08 2.51 -11.43
C ALA A 277 4.62 1.18 -10.85
N GLN A 278 4.41 0.20 -11.73
CA GLN A 278 4.26 -1.20 -11.36
C GLN A 278 5.47 -1.98 -11.88
N ILE A 279 6.15 -2.70 -11.00
CA ILE A 279 7.35 -3.49 -11.36
C ILE A 279 7.17 -4.90 -10.82
N VAL A 280 7.56 -5.90 -11.62
CA VAL A 280 7.75 -7.27 -11.16
C VAL A 280 9.20 -7.65 -11.42
N ALA A 281 9.86 -8.09 -10.36
CA ALA A 281 11.25 -8.53 -10.42
C ALA A 281 11.39 -9.90 -9.79
N SER A 282 12.37 -10.69 -10.20
CA SER A 282 12.67 -11.99 -9.60
C SER A 282 14.03 -11.99 -8.92
N ARG A 283 14.12 -12.69 -7.80
CA ARG A 283 15.40 -13.06 -7.23
C ARG A 283 16.06 -14.12 -8.13
N GLY A 284 17.15 -13.76 -8.79
CA GLY A 284 17.97 -14.71 -9.54
C GLY A 284 18.53 -15.84 -8.67
N ASP A 285 19.01 -16.89 -9.31
CA ASP A 285 19.56 -18.09 -8.65
C ASP A 285 20.94 -17.87 -8.00
N ARG A 286 21.51 -16.64 -8.12
CA ARG A 286 22.85 -16.27 -7.62
C ARG A 286 22.81 -15.62 -6.27
#